data_d02e4fb419eb8139db2273473a3fc6e7
#
_entry.id   d02e4fb419eb8139db2273473a3fc6e7
#
_cell.length_a   1.000
_cell.length_b   1.000
_cell.length_c   1.000
_cell.angle_alpha   90.00
_cell.angle_beta   90.00
_cell.angle_gamma   90.00
#
_symmetry.space_group_name_H-M   'P 1'
#
loop_
_entity.id
_entity.type
_entity.pdbx_description
1 polymer ?
#
loop_
_entity_poly.entity_id
_entity_poly.type
_entity_poly.pdbx_seq_one_letter_code
_entity_poly.pdbx_strand_id
1 'polypeptide(L)'
;MDKKQILKKLRNDEDYYGDFGKQFLSNSDIYHLLNNPLKFQQPFDPSPAFLVGGYFHTAILEPDKLEKFKVIKSSTRNTKTYKEISGGELCLLQQEVDEIELMRDKVMENDICADLIMGTDGKLNDFEVPMIKEIEGMTWKGKADIVNHNEKLVIDLKTTSDINKFKNSAYRFNYDSQAFIYSSMFGYEFLFIVIDKKTHQLGMFDCSPRFYESGQDKVRRAVEAYDLFYKTESFDPKQYFISKTL
;
A
#
# COMPACT_ATOMS: atom_id res chain seq x y z
N MET A 1 -15.18 19.67 8.85
CA MET A 1 -15.59 18.27 9.16
C MET A 1 -14.83 17.83 10.40
N ASP A 2 -15.48 17.10 11.30
CA ASP A 2 -14.76 16.45 12.40
C ASP A 2 -14.03 15.18 11.94
N LYS A 3 -13.12 14.64 12.78
CA LYS A 3 -12.32 13.46 12.46
C LYS A 3 -13.19 12.25 12.08
N LYS A 4 -14.31 12.03 12.77
CA LYS A 4 -15.22 10.89 12.51
C LYS A 4 -15.85 10.97 11.13
N GLN A 5 -16.26 12.16 10.71
CA GLN A 5 -16.82 12.40 9.38
C GLN A 5 -15.76 12.19 8.28
N ILE A 6 -14.52 12.66 8.52
CA ILE A 6 -13.41 12.46 7.59
C ILE A 6 -13.12 10.95 7.42
N LEU A 7 -12.99 10.20 8.52
CA LEU A 7 -12.73 8.76 8.47
C LEU A 7 -13.86 7.99 7.78
N LYS A 8 -15.11 8.39 8.00
CA LYS A 8 -16.25 7.78 7.31
C LYS A 8 -16.15 7.96 5.78
N LYS A 9 -15.75 9.15 5.33
CA LYS A 9 -15.52 9.39 3.90
C LYS A 9 -14.35 8.59 3.36
N LEU A 10 -13.22 8.59 4.06
CA LEU A 10 -12.02 7.87 3.65
C LEU A 10 -12.17 6.35 3.62
N ARG A 11 -13.25 5.79 4.15
CA ARG A 11 -13.58 4.37 4.01
C ARG A 11 -14.03 4.01 2.58
N ASN A 12 -14.59 4.97 1.85
CA ASN A 12 -14.94 4.81 0.44
C ASN A 12 -13.70 5.04 -0.45
N ASP A 13 -13.44 4.12 -1.38
CA ASP A 13 -12.27 4.18 -2.26
C ASP A 13 -12.29 5.39 -3.20
N GLU A 14 -13.46 5.80 -3.71
CA GLU A 14 -13.59 6.98 -4.56
C GLU A 14 -13.20 8.26 -3.82
N ASP A 15 -13.64 8.41 -2.57
CA ASP A 15 -13.24 9.53 -1.72
C ASP A 15 -11.77 9.42 -1.29
N TYR A 16 -11.27 8.20 -0.99
CA TYR A 16 -9.90 7.99 -0.53
C TYR A 16 -8.85 8.33 -1.60
N TYR A 17 -9.07 7.88 -2.84
CA TYR A 17 -8.15 8.12 -3.96
C TYR A 17 -8.51 9.37 -4.77
N GLY A 18 -9.72 9.91 -4.61
CA GLY A 18 -10.23 11.09 -5.27
C GLY A 18 -9.77 12.42 -4.63
N ASP A 19 -10.39 13.51 -5.07
CA ASP A 19 -10.00 14.86 -4.67
C ASP A 19 -10.13 15.11 -3.16
N PHE A 20 -11.07 14.44 -2.51
CA PHE A 20 -11.19 14.54 -1.06
C PHE A 20 -9.95 13.97 -0.34
N GLY A 21 -9.52 12.80 -0.74
CA GLY A 21 -8.35 12.15 -0.15
C GLY A 21 -7.03 12.85 -0.49
N LYS A 22 -6.94 13.50 -1.65
CA LYS A 22 -5.74 14.27 -2.06
C LYS A 22 -5.45 15.50 -1.17
N GLN A 23 -6.38 15.88 -0.29
CA GLN A 23 -6.12 16.94 0.71
C GLN A 23 -5.14 16.48 1.81
N PHE A 24 -4.88 15.20 1.91
CA PHE A 24 -4.00 14.57 2.91
C PHE A 24 -2.81 13.92 2.22
N LEU A 25 -1.64 14.01 2.83
CA LEU A 25 -0.49 13.22 2.39
C LEU A 25 -0.70 11.73 2.71
N SER A 26 -0.07 10.87 1.94
CA SER A 26 -0.08 9.41 2.10
C SER A 26 1.29 8.80 1.84
N ASN A 27 1.51 7.54 2.23
CA ASN A 27 2.78 6.89 1.98
C ASN A 27 3.17 6.82 0.50
N SER A 28 2.20 6.73 -0.42
CA SER A 28 2.46 6.73 -1.86
C SER A 28 3.05 8.05 -2.37
N ASP A 29 2.76 9.19 -1.71
CA ASP A 29 3.28 10.49 -2.09
C ASP A 29 4.79 10.63 -1.82
N ILE A 30 5.33 9.87 -0.86
CA ILE A 30 6.76 9.88 -0.50
C ILE A 30 7.64 9.57 -1.70
N TYR A 31 7.23 8.63 -2.56
CA TYR A 31 8.01 8.28 -3.74
C TYR A 31 8.23 9.49 -4.65
N HIS A 32 7.19 10.24 -4.97
CA HIS A 32 7.30 11.43 -5.81
C HIS A 32 8.03 12.56 -5.10
N LEU A 33 7.68 12.85 -3.86
CA LEU A 33 8.30 13.93 -3.08
C LEU A 33 9.82 13.75 -2.91
N LEU A 34 10.30 12.51 -2.77
CA LEU A 34 11.74 12.23 -2.62
C LEU A 34 12.50 12.07 -3.93
N ASN A 35 11.83 11.70 -5.03
CA ASN A 35 12.51 11.42 -6.30
C ASN A 35 12.27 12.50 -7.38
N ASN A 36 11.06 12.99 -7.49
CA ASN A 36 10.68 14.06 -8.40
C ASN A 36 9.44 14.79 -7.88
N PRO A 37 9.60 15.81 -7.02
CA PRO A 37 8.48 16.52 -6.41
C PRO A 37 7.51 17.14 -7.43
N LEU A 38 7.97 17.47 -8.64
CA LEU A 38 7.10 17.98 -9.73
C LEU A 38 6.01 16.98 -10.16
N LYS A 39 6.16 15.69 -9.81
CA LYS A 39 5.18 14.62 -10.07
C LYS A 39 4.27 14.34 -8.88
N PHE A 40 4.32 15.13 -7.83
CA PHE A 40 3.44 14.95 -6.67
C PHE A 40 1.97 14.88 -7.09
N GLN A 41 1.24 13.92 -6.53
CA GLN A 41 -0.16 13.60 -6.85
C GLN A 41 -0.46 13.22 -8.32
N GLN A 42 0.55 13.07 -9.17
CA GLN A 42 0.32 12.44 -10.46
C GLN A 42 0.07 10.93 -10.26
N PRO A 43 -0.87 10.34 -11.00
CA PRO A 43 -1.13 8.91 -10.90
C PRO A 43 0.10 8.11 -11.32
N PHE A 44 0.34 6.99 -10.66
CA PHE A 44 1.31 6.00 -11.14
C PHE A 44 0.75 5.31 -12.38
N ASP A 45 1.63 4.96 -13.30
CA ASP A 45 1.24 4.17 -14.46
C ASP A 45 0.67 2.81 -14.01
N PRO A 46 -0.48 2.39 -14.55
CA PRO A 46 -1.04 1.09 -14.24
C PRO A 46 -0.04 -0.03 -14.55
N SER A 47 0.13 -0.95 -13.63
CA SER A 47 1.03 -2.10 -13.84
C SER A 47 0.35 -3.42 -13.46
N PRO A 48 0.69 -4.53 -14.14
CA PRO A 48 0.20 -5.85 -13.73
C PRO A 48 0.49 -6.17 -12.26
N ALA A 49 1.61 -5.71 -11.73
CA ALA A 49 1.98 -5.96 -10.34
C ALA A 49 1.03 -5.29 -9.35
N PHE A 50 0.58 -4.05 -9.62
CA PHE A 50 -0.42 -3.38 -8.79
C PHE A 50 -1.78 -4.07 -8.87
N LEU A 51 -2.18 -4.52 -10.07
CA LEU A 51 -3.45 -5.21 -10.25
C LEU A 51 -3.47 -6.56 -9.54
N VAL A 52 -2.39 -7.34 -9.64
CA VAL A 52 -2.19 -8.61 -8.94
C VAL A 52 -2.18 -8.40 -7.42
N GLY A 53 -1.44 -7.41 -6.94
CA GLY A 53 -1.42 -7.06 -5.52
C GLY A 53 -2.80 -6.65 -5.01
N GLY A 54 -3.50 -5.79 -5.73
CA GLY A 54 -4.85 -5.35 -5.38
C GLY A 54 -5.87 -6.50 -5.32
N TYR A 55 -5.80 -7.44 -6.27
CA TYR A 55 -6.66 -8.63 -6.23
C TYR A 55 -6.33 -9.52 -5.01
N PHE A 56 -5.04 -9.73 -4.71
CA PHE A 56 -4.60 -10.52 -3.56
C PHE A 56 -5.14 -9.95 -2.24
N HIS A 57 -4.99 -8.64 -2.02
CA HIS A 57 -5.55 -7.96 -0.85
C HIS A 57 -7.07 -8.13 -0.78
N THR A 58 -7.77 -7.84 -1.89
CA THR A 58 -9.23 -7.95 -1.94
C THR A 58 -9.70 -9.38 -1.67
N ALA A 59 -8.99 -10.40 -2.18
CA ALA A 59 -9.35 -11.80 -1.99
C ALA A 59 -9.27 -12.27 -0.52
N ILE A 60 -8.44 -11.62 0.28
CA ILE A 60 -8.31 -11.94 1.72
C ILE A 60 -9.19 -11.02 2.58
N LEU A 61 -9.20 -9.71 2.30
CA LEU A 61 -9.77 -8.71 3.20
C LEU A 61 -11.22 -8.34 2.87
N GLU A 62 -11.58 -8.36 1.59
CA GLU A 62 -12.90 -7.92 1.11
C GLU A 62 -13.39 -8.81 -0.06
N PRO A 63 -13.54 -10.14 0.12
CA PRO A 63 -13.84 -11.08 -0.97
C PRO A 63 -15.12 -10.72 -1.73
N ASP A 64 -16.08 -10.07 -1.10
CA ASP A 64 -17.32 -9.62 -1.74
C ASP A 64 -17.09 -8.54 -2.81
N LYS A 65 -15.90 -7.93 -2.85
CA LYS A 65 -15.53 -6.91 -3.84
C LYS A 65 -14.71 -7.46 -5.01
N LEU A 66 -14.50 -8.77 -5.12
CA LEU A 66 -13.71 -9.37 -6.22
C LEU A 66 -14.33 -9.12 -7.60
N GLU A 67 -15.65 -8.97 -7.70
CA GLU A 67 -16.36 -8.69 -8.94
C GLU A 67 -15.95 -7.38 -9.63
N LYS A 68 -15.32 -6.46 -8.90
CA LYS A 68 -14.78 -5.22 -9.47
C LYS A 68 -13.61 -5.45 -10.44
N PHE A 69 -12.96 -6.62 -10.38
CA PHE A 69 -11.81 -6.92 -11.23
C PHE A 69 -12.25 -7.60 -12.51
N LYS A 70 -11.88 -7.01 -13.64
CA LYS A 70 -12.08 -7.62 -14.95
C LYS A 70 -11.02 -8.68 -15.21
N VAL A 71 -11.45 -9.91 -15.41
CA VAL A 71 -10.58 -11.07 -15.66
C VAL A 71 -10.79 -11.58 -17.10
N ILE A 72 -9.69 -11.82 -17.81
CA ILE A 72 -9.74 -12.25 -19.21
C ILE A 72 -9.02 -13.60 -19.37
N LYS A 73 -9.71 -14.57 -20.01
CA LYS A 73 -9.13 -15.86 -20.38
C LYS A 73 -8.25 -15.68 -21.62
N SER A 74 -6.97 -15.45 -21.40
CA SER A 74 -5.96 -15.31 -22.44
C SER A 74 -4.60 -15.72 -21.92
N SER A 75 -3.73 -16.25 -22.78
CA SER A 75 -2.37 -16.64 -22.39
C SER A 75 -1.48 -15.43 -22.09
N THR A 76 -1.68 -14.31 -22.76
CA THR A 76 -0.95 -13.06 -22.54
C THR A 76 -1.80 -11.85 -22.88
N ARG A 77 -1.37 -10.66 -22.42
CA ARG A 77 -2.00 -9.38 -22.77
C ARG A 77 -1.77 -8.93 -24.21
N ASN A 78 -0.91 -9.64 -24.96
CA ASN A 78 -0.59 -9.29 -26.36
C ASN A 78 -1.51 -9.96 -27.38
N THR A 79 -2.34 -10.93 -26.97
CA THR A 79 -3.26 -11.63 -27.88
C THR A 79 -4.35 -10.70 -28.44
N LYS A 80 -4.85 -11.03 -29.63
CA LYS A 80 -5.97 -10.30 -30.25
C LYS A 80 -7.19 -10.33 -29.33
N THR A 81 -7.53 -11.52 -28.81
CA THR A 81 -8.66 -11.72 -27.89
C THR A 81 -8.56 -10.83 -26.66
N TYR A 82 -7.37 -10.75 -26.01
CA TYR A 82 -7.20 -9.87 -24.85
C TYR A 82 -7.45 -8.40 -25.23
N LYS A 83 -6.84 -7.93 -26.33
CA LYS A 83 -6.97 -6.52 -26.77
C LYS A 83 -8.40 -6.13 -27.09
N GLU A 84 -9.15 -7.05 -27.74
CA GLU A 84 -10.56 -6.83 -28.06
C GLU A 84 -11.44 -6.75 -26.80
N ILE A 85 -11.24 -7.68 -25.84
CA ILE A 85 -12.07 -7.74 -24.62
C ILE A 85 -11.69 -6.64 -23.63
N SER A 86 -10.39 -6.32 -23.50
CA SER A 86 -9.92 -5.29 -22.55
C SER A 86 -10.34 -3.89 -22.95
N GLY A 87 -10.47 -3.63 -24.25
CA GLY A 87 -10.76 -2.28 -24.74
C GLY A 87 -9.64 -1.27 -24.47
N GLY A 88 -8.39 -1.75 -24.27
CA GLY A 88 -7.23 -0.95 -23.91
C GLY A 88 -6.99 -0.81 -22.39
N GLU A 89 -7.89 -1.31 -21.57
CA GLU A 89 -7.71 -1.35 -20.11
C GLU A 89 -6.75 -2.46 -19.68
N LEU A 90 -6.05 -2.23 -18.56
CA LEU A 90 -5.25 -3.26 -17.93
C LEU A 90 -6.16 -4.19 -17.11
N CYS A 91 -6.28 -5.46 -17.55
CA CYS A 91 -7.10 -6.47 -16.90
C CYS A 91 -6.23 -7.63 -16.38
N LEU A 92 -6.75 -8.37 -15.38
CA LEU A 92 -6.15 -9.62 -14.93
C LEU A 92 -6.28 -10.71 -15.99
N LEU A 93 -5.27 -11.57 -16.06
CA LEU A 93 -5.37 -12.83 -16.78
C LEU A 93 -5.92 -13.91 -15.83
N GLN A 94 -6.68 -14.87 -16.38
CA GLN A 94 -7.22 -15.97 -15.56
C GLN A 94 -6.11 -16.71 -14.79
N GLN A 95 -4.99 -16.99 -15.42
CA GLN A 95 -3.85 -17.65 -14.77
C GLN A 95 -3.26 -16.83 -13.62
N GLU A 96 -3.34 -15.50 -13.66
CA GLU A 96 -2.91 -14.66 -12.53
C GLU A 96 -3.88 -14.77 -11.37
N VAL A 97 -5.18 -14.87 -11.66
CA VAL A 97 -6.21 -15.09 -10.63
C VAL A 97 -6.02 -16.47 -9.98
N ASP A 98 -5.84 -17.51 -10.78
CA ASP A 98 -5.61 -18.87 -10.28
C ASP A 98 -4.39 -18.93 -9.33
N GLU A 99 -3.29 -18.26 -9.70
CA GLU A 99 -2.10 -18.16 -8.85
C GLU A 99 -2.35 -17.34 -7.57
N ILE A 100 -3.14 -16.26 -7.66
CA ILE A 100 -3.46 -15.43 -6.49
C ILE A 100 -4.36 -16.20 -5.52
N GLU A 101 -5.34 -16.95 -6.03
CA GLU A 101 -6.18 -17.79 -5.19
C GLU A 101 -5.37 -18.86 -4.45
N LEU A 102 -4.40 -19.48 -5.13
CA LEU A 102 -3.48 -20.40 -4.50
C LEU A 102 -2.63 -19.72 -3.42
N MET A 103 -2.12 -18.50 -3.68
CA MET A 103 -1.40 -17.74 -2.66
C MET A 103 -2.28 -17.39 -1.45
N ARG A 104 -3.53 -16.95 -1.68
CA ARG A 104 -4.51 -16.69 -0.61
C ARG A 104 -4.70 -17.93 0.25
N ASP A 105 -4.95 -19.09 -0.38
CA ASP A 105 -5.18 -20.34 0.32
C ASP A 105 -3.96 -20.73 1.16
N LYS A 106 -2.74 -20.57 0.63
CA LYS A 106 -1.52 -20.81 1.41
C LYS A 106 -1.37 -19.91 2.63
N VAL A 107 -1.77 -18.64 2.52
CA VAL A 107 -1.77 -17.72 3.67
C VAL A 107 -2.80 -18.17 4.70
N MET A 108 -4.00 -18.54 4.27
CA MET A 108 -5.12 -18.89 5.16
C MET A 108 -5.03 -20.33 5.72
N GLU A 109 -4.32 -21.24 5.07
CA GLU A 109 -3.99 -22.56 5.57
C GLU A 109 -2.92 -22.55 6.68
N ASN A 110 -2.17 -21.48 6.81
CA ASN A 110 -1.20 -21.31 7.88
C ASN A 110 -1.88 -20.75 9.12
N ASP A 111 -1.99 -21.56 10.18
CA ASP A 111 -2.74 -21.22 11.40
C ASP A 111 -2.29 -19.88 12.00
N ILE A 112 -0.98 -19.61 12.04
CA ILE A 112 -0.44 -18.34 12.60
C ILE A 112 -0.88 -17.15 11.75
N CYS A 113 -0.78 -17.25 10.42
CA CYS A 113 -1.20 -16.18 9.54
C CYS A 113 -2.72 -15.96 9.61
N ALA A 114 -3.49 -17.04 9.60
CA ALA A 114 -4.95 -17.00 9.71
C ALA A 114 -5.40 -16.33 11.02
N ASP A 115 -4.82 -16.71 12.15
CA ASP A 115 -5.12 -16.13 13.46
C ASP A 115 -4.76 -14.63 13.52
N LEU A 116 -3.62 -14.26 12.97
CA LEU A 116 -3.20 -12.86 12.91
C LEU A 116 -4.11 -12.03 11.99
N ILE A 117 -4.58 -12.58 10.88
CA ILE A 117 -5.45 -11.90 9.92
C ILE A 117 -6.88 -11.84 10.43
N MET A 118 -7.46 -12.98 10.82
CA MET A 118 -8.88 -13.06 11.16
C MET A 118 -9.18 -12.69 12.61
N GLY A 119 -8.20 -12.81 13.50
CA GLY A 119 -8.36 -12.67 14.93
C GLY A 119 -8.68 -14.02 15.62
N THR A 120 -8.54 -14.03 16.95
CA THR A 120 -8.71 -15.21 17.80
C THR A 120 -9.83 -14.99 18.81
N ASP A 121 -10.30 -16.07 19.43
CA ASP A 121 -11.27 -16.05 20.53
C ASP A 121 -12.61 -15.35 20.22
N GLY A 122 -13.05 -15.42 18.95
CA GLY A 122 -14.31 -14.78 18.50
C GLY A 122 -14.22 -13.26 18.38
N LYS A 123 -13.02 -12.69 18.48
CA LYS A 123 -12.76 -11.26 18.23
C LYS A 123 -12.19 -11.13 16.83
N LEU A 124 -12.98 -10.58 15.94
CA LEU A 124 -12.57 -10.27 14.57
C LEU A 124 -11.71 -9.02 14.56
N ASN A 125 -10.71 -9.02 13.66
CA ASN A 125 -9.94 -7.84 13.36
C ASN A 125 -10.74 -6.86 12.49
N ASP A 126 -10.32 -5.60 12.47
CA ASP A 126 -10.85 -4.62 11.54
C ASP A 126 -10.04 -4.60 10.24
N PHE A 127 -10.72 -4.58 9.09
CA PHE A 127 -10.12 -4.55 7.77
C PHE A 127 -10.29 -3.20 7.08
N GLU A 128 -9.34 -2.85 6.23
CA GLU A 128 -9.36 -1.64 5.40
C GLU A 128 -9.68 -0.38 6.22
N VAL A 129 -8.96 -0.20 7.33
CA VAL A 129 -9.25 0.81 8.35
C VAL A 129 -8.61 2.14 8.00
N PRO A 130 -9.39 3.17 7.61
CA PRO A 130 -8.84 4.49 7.38
C PRO A 130 -8.47 5.18 8.68
N MET A 131 -7.36 5.91 8.64
CA MET A 131 -6.91 6.77 9.73
C MET A 131 -6.30 8.05 9.18
N ILE A 132 -6.39 9.13 9.98
CA ILE A 132 -5.64 10.37 9.77
C ILE A 132 -4.91 10.77 11.03
N LYS A 133 -3.71 11.31 10.86
CA LYS A 133 -2.90 11.87 11.95
C LYS A 133 -2.01 12.99 11.43
N GLU A 134 -1.77 13.96 12.28
CA GLU A 134 -0.72 14.95 12.04
C GLU A 134 0.66 14.35 12.38
N ILE A 135 1.57 14.39 11.41
CA ILE A 135 2.95 13.89 11.52
C ILE A 135 3.83 14.90 10.81
N GLU A 136 4.89 15.39 11.47
CA GLU A 136 5.80 16.43 10.95
C GLU A 136 5.05 17.69 10.46
N GLY A 137 4.00 18.11 11.17
CA GLY A 137 3.22 19.31 10.84
C GLY A 137 2.29 19.19 9.63
N MET A 138 2.15 18.00 9.05
CA MET A 138 1.24 17.71 7.94
C MET A 138 0.21 16.64 8.32
N THR A 139 -1.01 16.75 7.77
CA THR A 139 -2.01 15.71 7.98
C THR A 139 -1.81 14.59 6.96
N TRP A 140 -1.57 13.40 7.48
CA TRP A 140 -1.41 12.16 6.71
C TRP A 140 -2.67 11.32 6.79
N LYS A 141 -3.00 10.64 5.71
CA LYS A 141 -4.00 9.56 5.66
C LYS A 141 -3.32 8.21 5.46
N GLY A 142 -3.92 7.17 5.99
CA GLY A 142 -3.58 5.77 5.74
C GLY A 142 -4.84 4.94 5.75
N LYS A 143 -4.81 3.79 5.10
CA LYS A 143 -5.83 2.75 5.20
C LYS A 143 -5.10 1.45 5.50
N ALA A 144 -5.19 0.99 6.76
CA ALA A 144 -4.52 -0.21 7.21
C ALA A 144 -5.26 -1.44 6.67
N ASP A 145 -4.53 -2.38 6.11
CA ASP A 145 -5.09 -3.64 5.63
C ASP A 145 -5.82 -4.35 6.78
N ILE A 146 -5.13 -4.53 7.90
CA ILE A 146 -5.65 -5.23 9.08
C ILE A 146 -5.22 -4.47 10.34
N VAL A 147 -6.16 -4.26 11.26
CA VAL A 147 -5.89 -3.79 12.62
C VAL A 147 -6.28 -4.86 13.62
N ASN A 148 -5.27 -5.50 14.21
CA ASN A 148 -5.44 -6.49 15.26
C ASN A 148 -5.35 -5.81 16.62
N HIS A 149 -6.49 -5.58 17.24
CA HIS A 149 -6.58 -4.87 18.51
C HIS A 149 -6.14 -5.72 19.72
N ASN A 150 -6.21 -7.05 19.61
CA ASN A 150 -5.77 -7.94 20.69
C ASN A 150 -4.26 -7.93 20.82
N GLU A 151 -3.56 -8.12 19.70
CA GLU A 151 -2.11 -8.15 19.64
C GLU A 151 -1.48 -6.76 19.52
N LYS A 152 -2.29 -5.71 19.34
CA LYS A 152 -1.86 -4.33 19.07
C LYS A 152 -0.93 -4.24 17.87
N LEU A 153 -1.34 -4.86 16.78
CA LEU A 153 -0.62 -4.89 15.51
C LEU A 153 -1.41 -4.18 14.41
N VAL A 154 -0.70 -3.45 13.57
CA VAL A 154 -1.13 -3.12 12.22
C VAL A 154 -0.44 -4.10 11.28
N ILE A 155 -1.20 -4.86 10.53
CA ILE A 155 -0.67 -5.90 9.66
C ILE A 155 -0.93 -5.50 8.22
N ASP A 156 0.08 -5.67 7.38
CA ASP A 156 0.04 -5.35 5.95
C ASP A 156 0.47 -6.58 5.13
N LEU A 157 -0.35 -6.91 4.15
CA LEU A 157 -0.15 -8.06 3.29
C LEU A 157 0.73 -7.68 2.09
N LYS A 158 1.75 -8.45 1.81
CA LYS A 158 2.64 -8.20 0.66
C LYS A 158 2.89 -9.46 -0.17
N THR A 159 2.93 -9.28 -1.47
CA THR A 159 3.48 -10.30 -2.39
C THR A 159 4.89 -9.90 -2.82
N THR A 160 5.79 -10.85 -2.95
CA THR A 160 7.15 -10.62 -3.43
C THR A 160 7.54 -11.60 -4.53
N SER A 161 8.53 -11.26 -5.33
CA SER A 161 9.13 -12.18 -6.31
C SER A 161 10.30 -12.98 -5.74
N ASP A 162 10.81 -12.61 -4.57
CA ASP A 162 11.91 -13.28 -3.87
C ASP A 162 11.88 -12.87 -2.41
N ILE A 163 11.43 -13.78 -1.54
CA ILE A 163 11.25 -13.50 -0.11
C ILE A 163 12.58 -13.21 0.60
N ASN A 164 13.68 -13.80 0.12
CA ASN A 164 15.01 -13.56 0.71
C ASN A 164 15.51 -12.13 0.45
N LYS A 165 14.97 -11.46 -0.56
CA LYS A 165 15.28 -10.06 -0.89
C LYS A 165 14.24 -9.08 -0.35
N PHE A 166 13.21 -9.55 0.36
CA PHE A 166 12.12 -8.70 0.84
C PHE A 166 12.63 -7.53 1.68
N LYS A 167 13.60 -7.75 2.58
CA LYS A 167 14.21 -6.68 3.38
C LYS A 167 14.71 -5.51 2.53
N ASN A 168 15.42 -5.78 1.44
CA ASN A 168 15.93 -4.74 0.54
C ASN A 168 14.78 -4.06 -0.23
N SER A 169 13.81 -4.86 -0.66
CA SER A 169 12.60 -4.36 -1.34
C SER A 169 11.78 -3.44 -0.44
N ALA A 170 11.68 -3.75 0.85
CA ALA A 170 10.96 -2.95 1.83
C ALA A 170 11.50 -1.51 1.94
N TYR A 171 12.82 -1.34 2.02
CA TYR A 171 13.42 0.00 1.98
C TYR A 171 13.24 0.70 0.63
N ARG A 172 13.39 -0.06 -0.47
CA ARG A 172 13.27 0.49 -1.84
C ARG A 172 11.85 0.99 -2.14
N PHE A 173 10.83 0.29 -1.64
CA PHE A 173 9.43 0.62 -1.90
C PHE A 173 8.77 1.46 -0.81
N ASN A 174 9.58 2.05 0.09
CA ASN A 174 9.11 2.91 1.17
C ASN A 174 8.13 2.21 2.14
N TYR A 175 8.35 0.91 2.42
CA TYR A 175 7.58 0.20 3.43
C TYR A 175 8.02 0.61 4.85
N ASP A 176 9.24 1.11 5.01
CA ASP A 176 9.73 1.70 6.24
C ASP A 176 8.94 2.97 6.62
N SER A 177 8.68 3.85 5.67
CA SER A 177 7.82 5.01 5.91
C SER A 177 6.35 4.63 6.10
N GLN A 178 5.86 3.60 5.41
CA GLN A 178 4.54 3.05 5.66
C GLN A 178 4.41 2.56 7.10
N ALA A 179 5.36 1.75 7.58
CA ALA A 179 5.38 1.25 8.94
C ALA A 179 5.40 2.39 9.97
N PHE A 180 6.26 3.40 9.78
CA PHE A 180 6.33 4.57 10.66
C PHE A 180 5.02 5.35 10.72
N ILE A 181 4.44 5.67 9.55
CA ILE A 181 3.17 6.43 9.46
C ILE A 181 2.05 5.67 10.16
N TYR A 182 1.90 4.38 9.86
CA TYR A 182 0.78 3.57 10.36
C TYR A 182 0.95 3.26 11.85
N SER A 183 2.14 2.92 12.31
CA SER A 183 2.40 2.78 13.76
C SER A 183 2.14 4.08 14.49
N SER A 184 2.52 5.22 13.92
CA SER A 184 2.19 6.53 14.49
C SER A 184 0.68 6.73 14.56
N MET A 185 -0.09 6.38 13.52
CA MET A 185 -1.53 6.57 13.45
C MET A 185 -2.30 5.76 14.49
N PHE A 186 -1.97 4.49 14.62
CA PHE A 186 -2.70 3.54 15.46
C PHE A 186 -2.12 3.38 16.86
N GLY A 187 -0.84 3.71 17.07
CA GLY A 187 -0.13 3.47 18.33
C GLY A 187 0.20 1.97 18.54
N TYR A 188 0.27 1.19 17.47
CA TYR A 188 0.51 -0.24 17.45
C TYR A 188 1.81 -0.54 16.68
N GLU A 189 2.39 -1.72 16.93
CA GLU A 189 3.51 -2.21 16.12
C GLU A 189 3.05 -2.59 14.71
N PHE A 190 4.00 -2.60 13.77
CA PHE A 190 3.70 -2.91 12.37
C PHE A 190 4.33 -4.23 11.95
N LEU A 191 3.55 -5.08 11.30
CA LEU A 191 3.96 -6.41 10.85
C LEU A 191 3.63 -6.59 9.36
N PHE A 192 4.58 -7.14 8.60
CA PHE A 192 4.31 -7.59 7.23
C PHE A 192 4.10 -9.10 7.21
N ILE A 193 2.99 -9.55 6.62
CA ILE A 193 2.80 -10.94 6.18
C ILE A 193 3.07 -10.97 4.69
N VAL A 194 4.06 -11.75 4.29
CA VAL A 194 4.61 -11.74 2.93
C VAL A 194 4.52 -13.12 2.33
N ILE A 195 4.06 -13.21 1.07
CA ILE A 195 4.11 -14.44 0.30
C ILE A 195 4.95 -14.28 -0.97
N ASP A 196 5.83 -15.24 -1.22
CA ASP A 196 6.60 -15.33 -2.46
C ASP A 196 5.71 -15.89 -3.58
N LYS A 197 5.59 -15.13 -4.67
CA LYS A 197 4.73 -15.48 -5.82
C LYS A 197 5.17 -16.74 -6.58
N LYS A 198 6.42 -17.18 -6.43
CA LYS A 198 6.96 -18.32 -7.16
C LYS A 198 7.01 -19.59 -6.31
N THR A 199 7.44 -19.44 -5.07
CA THR A 199 7.67 -20.58 -4.17
C THR A 199 6.52 -20.79 -3.19
N HIS A 200 5.60 -19.83 -3.09
CA HIS A 200 4.54 -19.73 -2.09
C HIS A 200 5.05 -19.80 -0.65
N GLN A 201 6.35 -19.50 -0.45
CA GLN A 201 6.92 -19.40 0.88
C GLN A 201 6.34 -18.19 1.60
N LEU A 202 5.91 -18.42 2.85
CA LEU A 202 5.43 -17.38 3.73
C LEU A 202 6.57 -16.82 4.59
N GLY A 203 6.46 -15.55 4.93
CA GLY A 203 7.33 -14.90 5.89
C GLY A 203 6.58 -13.83 6.67
N MET A 204 6.94 -13.68 7.93
CA MET A 204 6.52 -12.58 8.78
C MET A 204 7.73 -11.70 9.07
N PHE A 205 7.55 -10.41 8.92
CA PHE A 205 8.63 -9.43 9.11
C PHE A 205 8.13 -8.33 10.05
N ASP A 206 8.65 -8.31 11.24
CA ASP A 206 8.52 -7.24 12.20
C ASP A 206 9.45 -6.06 11.86
N CYS A 207 9.16 -4.90 12.42
CA CYS A 207 9.87 -3.68 12.13
C CYS A 207 10.85 -3.34 13.25
N SER A 208 12.16 -3.35 12.95
CA SER A 208 13.19 -2.94 13.89
C SER A 208 13.15 -1.42 14.15
N PRO A 209 13.70 -0.93 15.28
CA PRO A 209 13.84 0.51 15.54
C PRO A 209 14.48 1.26 14.37
N ARG A 210 15.55 0.71 13.79
CA ARG A 210 16.23 1.29 12.62
C ARG A 210 15.32 1.40 11.39
N PHE A 211 14.38 0.46 11.23
CA PHE A 211 13.43 0.50 10.13
C PHE A 211 12.44 1.65 10.29
N TYR A 212 11.93 1.86 11.52
CA TYR A 212 11.08 3.00 11.83
C TYR A 212 11.82 4.34 11.72
N GLU A 213 13.07 4.42 12.20
CA GLU A 213 13.93 5.63 12.07
C GLU A 213 14.15 6.00 10.59
N SER A 214 14.42 5.01 9.73
CA SER A 214 14.54 5.22 8.28
C SER A 214 13.24 5.75 7.70
N GLY A 215 12.11 5.19 8.13
CA GLY A 215 10.79 5.64 7.72
C GLY A 215 10.49 7.08 8.14
N GLN A 216 10.81 7.42 9.38
CA GLN A 216 10.67 8.78 9.92
C GLN A 216 11.51 9.79 9.13
N ASP A 217 12.77 9.46 8.83
CA ASP A 217 13.62 10.34 8.00
C ASP A 217 13.02 10.58 6.62
N LYS A 218 12.47 9.55 5.97
CA LYS A 218 11.79 9.71 4.68
C LYS A 218 10.55 10.61 4.78
N VAL A 219 9.74 10.45 5.82
CA VAL A 219 8.55 11.27 6.07
C VAL A 219 8.95 12.74 6.26
N ARG A 220 9.94 13.02 7.11
CA ARG A 220 10.47 14.37 7.35
C ARG A 220 10.94 15.01 6.05
N ARG A 221 11.78 14.31 5.28
CA ARG A 221 12.31 14.81 3.99
C ARG A 221 11.20 15.00 2.94
N ALA A 222 10.18 14.17 2.95
CA ALA A 222 9.02 14.34 2.06
C ALA A 222 8.23 15.61 2.41
N VAL A 223 8.05 15.89 3.71
CA VAL A 223 7.42 17.14 4.17
C VAL A 223 8.27 18.35 3.79
N GLU A 224 9.60 18.32 4.01
CA GLU A 224 10.51 19.38 3.57
C GLU A 224 10.40 19.66 2.06
N ALA A 225 10.35 18.61 1.25
CA ALA A 225 10.17 18.74 -0.20
C ALA A 225 8.79 19.33 -0.55
N TYR A 226 7.72 18.87 0.13
CA TYR A 226 6.39 19.41 -0.07
C TYR A 226 6.32 20.90 0.29
N ASP A 227 6.86 21.30 1.44
CA ASP A 227 6.86 22.69 1.88
C ASP A 227 7.65 23.60 0.90
N LEU A 228 8.81 23.12 0.43
CA LEU A 228 9.60 23.85 -0.56
C LEU A 228 8.82 24.06 -1.87
N PHE A 229 8.23 22.99 -2.42
CA PHE A 229 7.64 23.01 -3.76
C PHE A 229 6.22 23.59 -3.80
N TYR A 230 5.47 23.48 -2.71
CA TYR A 230 4.01 23.75 -2.72
C TYR A 230 3.55 24.80 -1.70
N LYS A 231 4.43 25.23 -0.76
CA LYS A 231 4.10 26.28 0.20
C LYS A 231 5.03 27.48 0.15
N THR A 232 6.24 27.34 -0.41
CA THR A 232 7.22 28.44 -0.46
C THR A 232 7.00 29.29 -1.69
N GLU A 233 6.35 30.45 -1.53
CA GLU A 233 6.01 31.36 -2.64
C GLU A 233 7.24 31.88 -3.43
N SER A 234 8.39 32.00 -2.77
CA SER A 234 9.64 32.50 -3.42
C SER A 234 10.37 31.43 -4.22
N PHE A 235 9.95 30.17 -4.17
CA PHE A 235 10.58 29.07 -4.90
C PHE A 235 9.91 28.85 -6.25
N ASP A 236 10.71 28.91 -7.34
CA ASP A 236 10.24 28.55 -8.68
C ASP A 236 10.55 27.09 -9.00
N PRO A 237 9.57 26.20 -9.00
CA PRO A 237 9.79 24.78 -9.28
C PRO A 237 10.41 24.49 -10.65
N LYS A 238 10.28 25.41 -11.63
CA LYS A 238 10.87 25.26 -12.97
C LYS A 238 12.40 25.38 -12.97
N GLN A 239 12.97 26.00 -11.92
CA GLN A 239 14.41 26.13 -11.75
C GLN A 239 15.02 24.97 -10.95
N TYR A 240 14.19 24.03 -10.48
CA TYR A 240 14.67 22.87 -9.73
C TYR A 240 15.48 21.94 -10.62
N PHE A 241 16.66 21.57 -10.15
CA PHE A 241 17.50 20.56 -10.79
C PHE A 241 17.99 19.55 -9.75
N ILE A 242 18.19 18.32 -10.21
CA ILE A 242 18.71 17.24 -9.36
C ILE A 242 20.24 17.28 -9.40
N SER A 243 20.88 17.46 -8.25
CA SER A 243 22.32 17.30 -8.09
C SER A 243 22.59 16.05 -7.25
N LYS A 244 23.27 15.07 -7.82
CA LYS A 244 23.65 13.82 -7.15
C LYS A 244 25.07 13.43 -7.55
N THR A 245 25.84 12.88 -6.61
CA THR A 245 27.09 12.17 -6.89
C THR A 245 26.75 10.70 -7.20
N LEU A 246 27.34 10.19 -8.30
CA LEU A 246 27.19 8.78 -8.72
C LEU A 246 28.19 7.88 -7.99
#